data_e1767305132d929e42761a4a6bd738d6
#
_entry.id   e1767305132d929e42761a4a6bd738d6
#
_cell.length_a   1.000
_cell.length_b   1.000
_cell.length_c   1.000
_cell.angle_alpha   90.00
_cell.angle_beta   90.00
_cell.angle_gamma   90.00
#
_symmetry.space_group_name_H-M   'P 1'
#
loop_
_entity.id
_entity.type
_entity.pdbx_description
1 polymer ?
#
loop_
_entity_poly.entity_id
_entity_poly.type
_entity_poly.pdbx_seq_one_letter_code
_entity_poly.pdbx_strand_id
1 'polypeptide(L)'
;MRLSFKVMLIVVLSSVFASAQTQAPAAAAQHFDKGGLAFDYANGWSLKDMSNDDAQEFGLSNNAADVQMRVFVHKGKVTADKLPDAKKAFIDPYVAAVEKQFVQMGATPQKSADTSEIGGVKADGVLLSASLGGDPGAAKFYWAIVGQRVVVMTLFGPDRDIKKFAPAWDLLRNTIKVEEPKPAASPSPKPSP
;
A
#
# COMPACT_ATOMS: atom_id res chain seq x y z
N MET A 1 -43.17 66.93 15.82
CA MET A 1 -43.27 65.53 16.12
C MET A 1 -41.99 64.85 15.53
N ARG A 2 -40.97 64.65 16.37
CA ARG A 2 -39.64 64.11 15.95
C ARG A 2 -39.56 62.70 16.47
N LEU A 3 -39.58 61.70 15.55
CA LEU A 3 -39.38 60.28 15.85
C LEU A 3 -37.89 59.96 15.82
N SER A 4 -37.33 59.68 16.99
CA SER A 4 -35.94 59.25 17.12
C SER A 4 -35.87 57.72 16.92
N PHE A 5 -35.22 57.28 15.85
CA PHE A 5 -34.96 55.87 15.54
C PHE A 5 -33.66 55.44 16.24
N LYS A 6 -33.77 54.68 17.32
CA LYS A 6 -32.60 54.04 17.97
C LYS A 6 -32.26 52.77 17.24
N VAL A 7 -31.18 52.78 16.51
CA VAL A 7 -30.58 51.57 15.90
C VAL A 7 -29.87 50.80 17.00
N MET A 8 -30.39 49.61 17.34
CA MET A 8 -29.81 48.69 18.28
C MET A 8 -28.86 47.77 17.50
N LEU A 9 -27.55 47.98 17.66
CA LEU A 9 -26.49 47.14 17.04
C LEU A 9 -26.36 45.83 17.85
N ILE A 10 -26.88 44.72 17.29
CA ILE A 10 -26.70 43.39 17.85
C ILE A 10 -25.37 42.81 17.30
N VAL A 11 -24.35 42.82 18.17
CA VAL A 11 -23.09 42.11 17.89
C VAL A 11 -23.30 40.62 18.15
N VAL A 12 -23.40 39.85 17.08
CA VAL A 12 -23.44 38.38 17.15
C VAL A 12 -22.00 37.91 17.25
N LEU A 13 -21.56 37.54 18.46
CA LEU A 13 -20.29 36.84 18.70
C LEU A 13 -20.47 35.40 18.13
N SER A 14 -19.96 35.16 16.94
CA SER A 14 -19.85 33.80 16.39
C SER A 14 -18.66 33.10 17.07
N SER A 15 -18.96 32.30 18.09
CA SER A 15 -17.99 31.39 18.71
C SER A 15 -17.64 30.28 17.72
N VAL A 16 -16.47 30.39 17.09
CA VAL A 16 -15.89 29.31 16.29
C VAL A 16 -15.42 28.23 17.26
N PHE A 17 -16.26 27.21 17.48
CA PHE A 17 -15.81 25.97 18.12
C PHE A 17 -14.84 25.28 17.16
N ALA A 18 -13.54 25.48 17.36
CA ALA A 18 -12.52 24.63 16.79
C ALA A 18 -12.70 23.24 17.42
N SER A 19 -13.40 22.34 16.70
CA SER A 19 -13.42 20.92 17.03
C SER A 19 -11.99 20.39 16.89
N ALA A 20 -11.28 20.33 17.99
CA ALA A 20 -10.04 19.57 18.07
C ALA A 20 -10.44 18.11 17.77
N GLN A 21 -10.23 17.67 16.52
CA GLN A 21 -10.26 16.25 16.20
C GLN A 21 -9.17 15.60 17.04
N THR A 22 -9.59 14.94 18.11
CA THR A 22 -8.72 14.06 18.88
C THR A 22 -8.29 12.96 17.92
N GLN A 23 -7.14 13.13 17.29
CA GLN A 23 -6.50 12.11 16.49
C GLN A 23 -6.30 10.91 17.43
N ALA A 24 -7.01 9.80 17.16
CA ALA A 24 -6.82 8.58 17.92
C ALA A 24 -5.31 8.30 18.01
N PRO A 25 -4.76 7.91 19.18
CA PRO A 25 -3.35 7.64 19.32
C PRO A 25 -2.95 6.67 18.21
N ALA A 26 -1.96 7.06 17.40
CA ALA A 26 -1.41 6.22 16.35
C ALA A 26 -1.08 4.88 17.00
N ALA A 27 -1.77 3.82 16.61
CA ALA A 27 -1.50 2.48 17.11
C ALA A 27 0.00 2.26 16.95
N ALA A 28 0.70 1.90 18.06
CA ALA A 28 2.15 1.76 18.05
C ALA A 28 2.54 0.89 16.84
N ALA A 29 3.38 1.43 15.97
CA ALA A 29 3.81 0.75 14.76
C ALA A 29 4.97 -0.19 15.07
N GLN A 30 5.05 -1.29 14.37
CA GLN A 30 6.23 -2.15 14.32
C GLN A 30 7.08 -1.73 13.13
N HIS A 31 8.40 -1.81 13.30
CA HIS A 31 9.36 -1.48 12.25
C HIS A 31 10.00 -2.74 11.70
N PHE A 32 10.08 -2.86 10.37
CA PHE A 32 10.84 -3.86 9.65
C PHE A 32 11.99 -3.18 8.92
N ASP A 33 13.20 -3.71 9.03
CA ASP A 33 14.40 -3.28 8.28
C ASP A 33 15.31 -4.47 8.03
N LYS A 34 15.40 -4.91 6.78
CA LYS A 34 16.28 -6.02 6.38
C LYS A 34 16.59 -5.98 4.88
N GLY A 35 17.85 -6.12 4.53
CA GLY A 35 18.27 -6.28 3.14
C GLY A 35 17.98 -5.08 2.24
N GLY A 36 18.06 -3.87 2.80
CA GLY A 36 17.78 -2.62 2.08
C GLY A 36 16.30 -2.37 1.82
N LEU A 37 15.41 -3.06 2.52
CA LEU A 37 13.97 -2.79 2.55
C LEU A 37 13.57 -2.48 3.98
N ALA A 38 12.94 -1.31 4.18
CA ALA A 38 12.38 -0.93 5.47
C ALA A 38 10.94 -0.42 5.30
N PHE A 39 10.09 -0.70 6.28
CA PHE A 39 8.72 -0.17 6.36
C PHE A 39 8.15 -0.31 7.77
N ASP A 40 7.13 0.48 8.07
CA ASP A 40 6.36 0.34 9.30
C ASP A 40 5.03 -0.36 9.01
N TYR A 41 4.56 -1.14 9.98
CA TYR A 41 3.27 -1.80 9.92
C TYR A 41 2.55 -1.74 11.26
N ALA A 42 1.24 -1.75 11.25
CA ALA A 42 0.44 -1.55 12.44
C ALA A 42 0.55 -2.72 13.43
N ASN A 43 0.48 -2.44 14.73
CA ASN A 43 0.40 -3.47 15.76
C ASN A 43 -0.81 -4.38 15.54
N GLY A 44 -0.66 -5.66 15.90
CA GLY A 44 -1.69 -6.69 15.71
C GLY A 44 -1.69 -7.31 14.30
N TRP A 45 -0.77 -6.86 13.41
CA TRP A 45 -0.51 -7.51 12.14
C TRP A 45 0.66 -8.47 12.27
N SER A 46 0.50 -9.66 11.70
CA SER A 46 1.55 -10.67 11.59
C SER A 46 2.29 -10.49 10.28
N LEU A 47 3.61 -10.48 10.33
CA LEU A 47 4.49 -10.40 9.17
C LEU A 47 5.04 -11.80 8.87
N LYS A 48 4.83 -12.28 7.63
CA LYS A 48 5.37 -13.54 7.13
C LYS A 48 6.37 -13.25 6.01
N ASP A 49 7.61 -13.69 6.19
CA ASP A 49 8.66 -13.66 5.16
C ASP A 49 8.45 -14.82 4.18
N MET A 50 8.30 -14.50 2.90
CA MET A 50 8.14 -15.43 1.77
C MET A 50 9.20 -15.19 0.69
N SER A 51 10.28 -14.50 1.06
CA SER A 51 11.37 -14.10 0.16
C SER A 51 12.08 -15.30 -0.47
N ASN A 52 12.59 -15.11 -1.67
CA ASN A 52 13.39 -16.08 -2.41
C ASN A 52 14.67 -15.42 -2.98
N ASP A 53 15.37 -16.08 -3.88
CA ASP A 53 16.63 -15.57 -4.46
C ASP A 53 16.43 -14.31 -5.29
N ASP A 54 15.28 -14.16 -5.96
CA ASP A 54 14.99 -13.08 -6.90
C ASP A 54 14.27 -11.88 -6.27
N ALA A 55 13.55 -12.10 -5.15
CA ALA A 55 12.72 -11.09 -4.53
C ALA A 55 12.69 -11.17 -3.01
N GLN A 56 12.45 -10.03 -2.38
CA GLN A 56 11.95 -9.93 -1.01
C GLN A 56 10.43 -9.88 -1.09
N GLU A 57 9.75 -10.80 -0.41
CA GLU A 57 8.29 -10.87 -0.39
C GLU A 57 7.78 -11.06 1.03
N PHE A 58 6.84 -10.22 1.44
CA PHE A 58 6.26 -10.22 2.77
C PHE A 58 4.74 -10.18 2.69
N GLY A 59 4.12 -11.10 3.40
CA GLY A 59 2.67 -11.10 3.64
C GLY A 59 2.35 -10.53 5.01
N LEU A 60 1.37 -9.62 5.07
CA LEU A 60 0.83 -9.10 6.32
C LEU A 60 -0.63 -9.52 6.44
N SER A 61 -0.99 -10.06 7.61
CA SER A 61 -2.34 -10.48 7.93
C SER A 61 -2.71 -10.09 9.36
N ASN A 62 -4.01 -9.94 9.61
CA ASN A 62 -4.55 -9.63 10.93
C ASN A 62 -5.69 -10.62 11.23
N ASN A 63 -5.64 -11.30 12.38
CA ASN A 63 -6.64 -12.31 12.74
C ASN A 63 -8.06 -11.74 12.94
N ALA A 64 -8.20 -10.42 13.10
CA ALA A 64 -9.49 -9.74 13.25
C ALA A 64 -10.04 -9.19 11.91
N ALA A 65 -9.41 -9.54 10.78
CA ALA A 65 -9.76 -9.02 9.47
C ALA A 65 -9.53 -10.04 8.35
N ASP A 66 -10.41 -10.04 7.38
CA ASP A 66 -10.25 -10.80 6.13
C ASP A 66 -9.46 -9.99 5.08
N VAL A 67 -8.51 -9.16 5.55
CA VAL A 67 -7.63 -8.35 4.70
C VAL A 67 -6.22 -8.92 4.72
N GLN A 68 -5.64 -9.02 3.55
CA GLN A 68 -4.24 -9.36 3.35
C GLN A 68 -3.52 -8.24 2.60
N MET A 69 -2.32 -7.92 3.05
CA MET A 69 -1.41 -7.01 2.36
C MET A 69 -0.16 -7.78 1.96
N ARG A 70 0.43 -7.42 0.82
CA ARG A 70 1.73 -7.96 0.41
C ARG A 70 2.64 -6.85 -0.06
N VAL A 71 3.91 -7.03 0.23
CA VAL A 71 5.02 -6.23 -0.28
C VAL A 71 5.94 -7.16 -1.04
N PHE A 72 6.16 -6.88 -2.29
CA PHE A 72 7.13 -7.58 -3.14
C PHE A 72 8.16 -6.56 -3.64
N VAL A 73 9.43 -6.87 -3.49
CA VAL A 73 10.53 -6.03 -3.98
C VAL A 73 11.52 -6.89 -4.75
N HIS A 74 11.62 -6.67 -6.05
CA HIS A 74 12.60 -7.37 -6.90
C HIS A 74 14.02 -7.02 -6.45
N LYS A 75 14.90 -8.00 -6.30
CA LYS A 75 16.27 -7.77 -5.82
C LYS A 75 17.19 -7.13 -6.86
N GLY A 76 16.92 -7.37 -8.13
CA GLY A 76 17.68 -6.81 -9.24
C GLY A 76 17.39 -5.33 -9.49
N LYS A 77 18.36 -4.64 -10.08
CA LYS A 77 18.23 -3.27 -10.54
C LYS A 77 17.32 -3.20 -11.76
N VAL A 78 16.34 -2.31 -11.71
CA VAL A 78 15.43 -2.03 -12.82
C VAL A 78 15.36 -0.53 -13.03
N THR A 79 15.61 -0.08 -14.25
CA THR A 79 15.50 1.34 -14.64
C THR A 79 14.09 1.63 -15.17
N ALA A 80 13.70 2.91 -15.21
CA ALA A 80 12.35 3.32 -15.59
C ALA A 80 11.94 2.85 -16.99
N ASP A 81 12.88 2.82 -17.94
CA ASP A 81 12.66 2.31 -19.30
C ASP A 81 12.40 0.78 -19.34
N LYS A 82 12.78 0.05 -18.32
CA LYS A 82 12.57 -1.41 -18.17
C LYS A 82 11.33 -1.78 -17.37
N LEU A 83 10.63 -0.80 -16.79
CA LEU A 83 9.40 -1.07 -16.04
C LEU A 83 8.31 -1.76 -16.89
N PRO A 84 8.09 -1.42 -18.18
CA PRO A 84 7.13 -2.14 -19.01
C PRO A 84 7.48 -3.63 -19.19
N ASP A 85 8.75 -3.96 -19.35
CA ASP A 85 9.21 -5.35 -19.46
C ASP A 85 8.99 -6.11 -18.14
N ALA A 86 9.34 -5.50 -17.02
CA ALA A 86 9.10 -6.06 -15.69
C ALA A 86 7.61 -6.25 -15.41
N LYS A 87 6.77 -5.28 -15.78
CA LYS A 87 5.31 -5.38 -15.66
C LYS A 87 4.80 -6.61 -16.41
N LYS A 88 5.19 -6.79 -17.67
CA LYS A 88 4.80 -7.93 -18.50
C LYS A 88 5.32 -9.25 -17.96
N ALA A 89 6.52 -9.26 -17.37
CA ALA A 89 7.15 -10.49 -16.90
C ALA A 89 6.52 -11.05 -15.62
N PHE A 90 6.12 -10.21 -14.67
CA PHE A 90 5.64 -10.69 -13.36
C PHE A 90 4.42 -9.96 -12.79
N ILE A 91 4.14 -8.70 -13.14
CA ILE A 91 2.96 -8.00 -12.59
C ILE A 91 1.69 -8.45 -13.32
N ASP A 92 1.68 -8.41 -14.66
CA ASP A 92 0.50 -8.80 -15.44
C ASP A 92 0.11 -10.27 -15.22
N PRO A 93 1.05 -11.25 -15.18
CA PRO A 93 0.72 -12.63 -14.83
C PRO A 93 0.14 -12.78 -13.41
N TYR A 94 0.64 -12.00 -12.44
CA TYR A 94 0.14 -12.04 -11.08
C TYR A 94 -1.30 -11.50 -10.99
N VAL A 95 -1.57 -10.36 -11.62
CA VAL A 95 -2.94 -9.79 -11.72
C VAL A 95 -3.88 -10.79 -12.38
N ALA A 96 -3.47 -11.40 -13.51
CA ALA A 96 -4.27 -12.40 -14.22
C ALA A 96 -4.54 -13.67 -13.38
N ALA A 97 -3.57 -14.09 -12.57
CA ALA A 97 -3.75 -15.24 -11.67
C ALA A 97 -4.80 -14.95 -10.58
N VAL A 98 -4.79 -13.75 -10.00
CA VAL A 98 -5.80 -13.36 -9.01
C VAL A 98 -7.18 -13.18 -9.65
N GLU A 99 -7.26 -12.58 -10.84
CA GLU A 99 -8.50 -12.48 -11.62
C GLU A 99 -9.10 -13.87 -11.89
N LYS A 100 -8.28 -14.82 -12.35
CA LYS A 100 -8.69 -16.22 -12.55
C LYS A 100 -9.17 -16.87 -11.23
N GLN A 101 -8.51 -16.59 -10.12
CA GLN A 101 -8.93 -17.10 -8.81
C GLN A 101 -10.33 -16.60 -8.43
N PHE A 102 -10.63 -15.31 -8.64
CA PHE A 102 -11.98 -14.78 -8.42
C PHE A 102 -13.02 -15.49 -9.29
N VAL A 103 -12.73 -15.72 -10.57
CA VAL A 103 -13.62 -16.48 -11.45
C VAL A 103 -13.83 -17.91 -10.95
N GLN A 104 -12.79 -18.60 -10.50
CA GLN A 104 -12.89 -19.95 -9.94
C GLN A 104 -13.73 -20.00 -8.64
N MET A 105 -13.77 -18.91 -7.88
CA MET A 105 -14.63 -18.76 -6.70
C MET A 105 -16.07 -18.34 -7.05
N GLY A 106 -16.41 -18.26 -8.34
CA GLY A 106 -17.77 -17.92 -8.81
C GLY A 106 -18.04 -16.41 -8.91
N ALA A 107 -17.02 -15.57 -8.80
CA ALA A 107 -17.17 -14.13 -8.99
C ALA A 107 -16.97 -13.71 -10.45
N THR A 108 -17.49 -12.53 -10.78
CA THR A 108 -17.24 -11.85 -12.06
C THR A 108 -16.45 -10.57 -11.77
N PRO A 109 -15.10 -10.61 -11.81
CA PRO A 109 -14.29 -9.45 -11.47
C PRO A 109 -14.45 -8.35 -12.53
N GLN A 110 -14.50 -7.10 -12.05
CA GLN A 110 -14.41 -5.88 -12.85
C GLN A 110 -13.01 -5.32 -12.69
N LYS A 111 -12.33 -5.05 -13.82
CA LYS A 111 -10.95 -4.55 -13.84
C LYS A 111 -10.91 -3.11 -14.28
N SER A 112 -10.24 -2.26 -13.52
CA SER A 112 -10.01 -0.85 -13.86
C SER A 112 -8.58 -0.42 -13.55
N ALA A 113 -8.09 0.60 -14.25
CA ALA A 113 -6.85 1.27 -13.89
C ALA A 113 -7.03 2.01 -12.56
N ASP A 114 -5.98 2.05 -11.76
CA ASP A 114 -5.91 2.78 -10.50
C ASP A 114 -4.53 3.39 -10.33
N THR A 115 -4.36 4.30 -9.38
CA THR A 115 -3.08 4.92 -9.07
C THR A 115 -2.92 5.09 -7.56
N SER A 116 -1.69 5.10 -7.09
CA SER A 116 -1.36 5.32 -5.67
C SER A 116 0.02 5.95 -5.53
N GLU A 117 0.56 5.93 -4.32
CA GLU A 117 1.95 6.26 -4.02
C GLU A 117 2.57 5.12 -3.21
N ILE A 118 3.84 4.83 -3.44
CA ILE A 118 4.66 3.87 -2.70
C ILE A 118 5.93 4.59 -2.26
N GLY A 119 6.09 4.83 -0.95
CA GLY A 119 7.25 5.55 -0.41
C GLY A 119 7.41 6.95 -0.99
N GLY A 120 6.29 7.65 -1.28
CA GLY A 120 6.30 8.97 -1.91
C GLY A 120 6.53 8.96 -3.43
N VAL A 121 6.64 7.79 -4.05
CA VAL A 121 6.77 7.64 -5.51
C VAL A 121 5.42 7.31 -6.11
N LYS A 122 5.01 8.02 -7.16
CA LYS A 122 3.78 7.71 -7.91
C LYS A 122 3.83 6.28 -8.44
N ALA A 123 2.78 5.51 -8.16
CA ALA A 123 2.61 4.14 -8.56
C ALA A 123 1.41 3.99 -9.50
N ASP A 124 1.60 3.26 -10.59
CA ASP A 124 0.49 2.79 -11.40
C ASP A 124 -0.14 1.58 -10.73
N GLY A 125 -1.41 1.32 -11.04
CA GLY A 125 -2.12 0.23 -10.42
C GLY A 125 -3.29 -0.33 -11.22
N VAL A 126 -3.81 -1.42 -10.68
CA VAL A 126 -5.03 -2.09 -11.14
C VAL A 126 -5.90 -2.39 -9.93
N LEU A 127 -7.18 -2.09 -10.06
CA LEU A 127 -8.23 -2.51 -9.15
C LEU A 127 -9.04 -3.65 -9.81
N LEU A 128 -9.13 -4.78 -9.12
CA LEU A 128 -10.11 -5.83 -9.41
C LEU A 128 -11.20 -5.77 -8.35
N SER A 129 -12.42 -5.42 -8.73
CA SER A 129 -13.59 -5.44 -7.85
C SER A 129 -14.45 -6.65 -8.16
N ALA A 130 -14.90 -7.35 -7.14
CA ALA A 130 -15.73 -8.55 -7.29
C ALA A 130 -16.70 -8.69 -6.11
N SER A 131 -17.76 -9.49 -6.30
CA SER A 131 -18.63 -9.91 -5.20
C SER A 131 -18.55 -11.42 -5.05
N LEU A 132 -18.26 -11.88 -3.83
CA LEU A 132 -18.18 -13.28 -3.48
C LEU A 132 -19.31 -13.61 -2.49
N GLY A 133 -20.25 -14.47 -2.89
CA GLY A 133 -21.40 -14.81 -2.04
C GLY A 133 -22.29 -13.63 -1.65
N GLY A 134 -22.29 -12.56 -2.43
CA GLY A 134 -23.02 -11.32 -2.13
C GLY A 134 -22.19 -10.24 -1.40
N ASP A 135 -21.05 -10.58 -0.84
CA ASP A 135 -20.15 -9.62 -0.19
C ASP A 135 -19.23 -8.95 -1.21
N PRO A 136 -19.25 -7.61 -1.34
CA PRO A 136 -18.33 -6.90 -2.21
C PRO A 136 -16.91 -6.92 -1.64
N GLY A 137 -15.94 -7.03 -2.53
CA GLY A 137 -14.53 -7.03 -2.19
C GLY A 137 -13.65 -6.62 -3.35
N ALA A 138 -12.38 -6.42 -3.07
CA ALA A 138 -11.43 -5.96 -4.06
C ALA A 138 -10.02 -6.57 -3.87
N ALA A 139 -9.28 -6.60 -4.99
CA ALA A 139 -7.83 -6.74 -5.00
C ALA A 139 -7.22 -5.52 -5.67
N LYS A 140 -6.36 -4.81 -4.95
CA LYS A 140 -5.62 -3.63 -5.43
C LYS A 140 -4.17 -4.00 -5.64
N PHE A 141 -3.63 -3.62 -6.78
CA PHE A 141 -2.24 -3.85 -7.15
C PHE A 141 -1.62 -2.52 -7.53
N TYR A 142 -0.50 -2.17 -6.90
CA TYR A 142 0.24 -0.95 -7.23
C TYR A 142 1.70 -1.30 -7.45
N TRP A 143 2.36 -0.65 -8.41
CA TRP A 143 3.76 -0.85 -8.70
C TRP A 143 4.47 0.44 -9.06
N ALA A 144 5.73 0.52 -8.62
CA ALA A 144 6.63 1.63 -8.91
C ALA A 144 8.08 1.16 -8.89
N ILE A 145 8.98 2.00 -9.40
CA ILE A 145 10.41 1.84 -9.16
C ILE A 145 10.78 2.73 -7.99
N VAL A 146 11.23 2.10 -6.89
CA VAL A 146 11.72 2.76 -5.69
C VAL A 146 13.14 2.26 -5.43
N GLY A 147 14.12 3.15 -5.27
CA GLY A 147 15.52 2.75 -5.05
C GLY A 147 16.09 1.89 -6.19
N GLN A 148 15.71 2.15 -7.44
CA GLN A 148 16.08 1.38 -8.64
C GLN A 148 15.63 -0.10 -8.59
N ARG A 149 14.62 -0.42 -7.80
CA ARG A 149 14.02 -1.77 -7.68
C ARG A 149 12.52 -1.67 -7.94
N VAL A 150 11.96 -2.68 -8.58
CA VAL A 150 10.50 -2.77 -8.74
C VAL A 150 9.89 -3.17 -7.41
N VAL A 151 8.98 -2.35 -6.94
CA VAL A 151 8.13 -2.62 -5.78
C VAL A 151 6.71 -2.87 -6.26
N VAL A 152 6.11 -3.96 -5.81
CA VAL A 152 4.69 -4.25 -6.01
C VAL A 152 4.04 -4.38 -4.64
N MET A 153 2.97 -3.62 -4.43
CA MET A 153 2.17 -3.70 -3.22
C MET A 153 0.76 -4.15 -3.55
N THR A 154 0.23 -5.06 -2.76
CA THR A 154 -1.13 -5.57 -2.98
C THR A 154 -1.94 -5.57 -1.70
N LEU A 155 -3.24 -5.31 -1.85
CA LEU A 155 -4.23 -5.30 -0.79
C LEU A 155 -5.46 -6.06 -1.27
N PHE A 156 -5.87 -7.08 -0.53
CA PHE A 156 -7.09 -7.83 -0.87
C PHE A 156 -7.98 -7.99 0.35
N GLY A 157 -9.28 -8.05 0.10
CA GLY A 157 -10.26 -8.37 1.12
C GLY A 157 -11.65 -7.86 0.79
N PRO A 158 -12.62 -8.07 1.68
CA PRO A 158 -13.93 -7.45 1.62
C PRO A 158 -13.82 -5.92 1.74
N ASP A 159 -14.66 -5.19 1.02
CA ASP A 159 -14.64 -3.71 1.00
C ASP A 159 -14.77 -3.09 2.40
N ARG A 160 -15.60 -3.71 3.27
CA ARG A 160 -15.76 -3.27 4.66
C ARG A 160 -14.43 -3.30 5.44
N ASP A 161 -13.64 -4.36 5.24
CA ASP A 161 -12.38 -4.54 5.96
C ASP A 161 -11.26 -3.72 5.32
N ILE A 162 -11.21 -3.62 3.99
CA ILE A 162 -10.32 -2.70 3.28
C ILE A 162 -10.51 -1.27 3.80
N LYS A 163 -11.76 -0.81 3.94
CA LYS A 163 -12.07 0.53 4.47
C LYS A 163 -11.69 0.67 5.93
N LYS A 164 -11.98 -0.34 6.76
CA LYS A 164 -11.66 -0.34 8.19
C LYS A 164 -10.16 -0.28 8.45
N PHE A 165 -9.37 -1.02 7.66
CA PHE A 165 -7.91 -1.13 7.82
C PHE A 165 -7.11 -0.23 6.86
N ALA A 166 -7.78 0.73 6.18
CA ALA A 166 -7.10 1.71 5.34
C ALA A 166 -5.93 2.44 6.06
N PRO A 167 -6.02 2.84 7.35
CA PRO A 167 -4.87 3.44 8.03
C PRO A 167 -3.64 2.53 8.15
N ALA A 168 -3.83 1.21 8.31
CA ALA A 168 -2.72 0.25 8.34
C ALA A 168 -2.06 0.10 6.96
N TRP A 169 -2.87 0.08 5.90
CA TRP A 169 -2.39 0.09 4.52
C TRP A 169 -1.62 1.37 4.20
N ASP A 170 -2.13 2.52 4.60
CA ASP A 170 -1.51 3.82 4.37
C ASP A 170 -0.17 3.95 5.13
N LEU A 171 -0.11 3.46 6.37
CA LEU A 171 1.14 3.39 7.12
C LEU A 171 2.19 2.58 6.35
N LEU A 172 1.86 1.35 5.94
CA LEU A 172 2.75 0.46 5.23
C LEU A 172 3.29 1.10 3.93
N ARG A 173 2.41 1.58 3.05
CA ARG A 173 2.80 2.10 1.75
C ARG A 173 3.54 3.45 1.82
N ASN A 174 3.26 4.27 2.84
CA ASN A 174 3.89 5.59 2.97
C ASN A 174 5.26 5.52 3.64
N THR A 175 5.53 4.49 4.45
CA THR A 175 6.80 4.35 5.18
C THR A 175 7.82 3.47 4.47
N ILE A 176 7.41 2.79 3.38
CA ILE A 176 8.31 1.90 2.65
C ILE A 176 9.52 2.68 2.08
N LYS A 177 10.69 2.14 2.35
CA LYS A 177 11.97 2.63 1.84
C LYS A 177 12.72 1.47 1.22
N VAL A 178 13.27 1.70 0.05
CA VAL A 178 14.06 0.69 -0.68
C VAL A 178 15.40 1.31 -1.04
N GLU A 179 16.46 0.74 -0.51
CA GLU A 179 17.83 1.11 -0.88
C GLU A 179 18.17 0.56 -2.28
N GLU A 180 19.04 1.24 -2.97
CA GLU A 180 19.61 0.71 -4.22
C GLU A 180 20.31 -0.63 -3.97
N PRO A 181 20.27 -1.56 -4.94
CA PRO A 181 21.01 -2.81 -4.83
C PRO A 181 22.49 -2.53 -4.65
N LYS A 182 23.07 -3.06 -3.56
CA LYS A 182 24.53 -2.98 -3.39
C LYS A 182 25.21 -3.80 -4.50
N PRO A 183 26.31 -3.33 -5.09
CA PRO A 183 27.09 -4.12 -6.01
C PRO A 183 27.47 -5.45 -5.34
N ALA A 184 27.34 -6.57 -6.06
CA ALA A 184 27.81 -7.84 -5.56
C ALA A 184 29.29 -7.68 -5.18
N ALA A 185 29.65 -8.09 -3.96
CA ALA A 185 31.05 -8.08 -3.52
C ALA A 185 31.85 -8.87 -4.55
N SER A 186 32.87 -8.23 -5.14
CA SER A 186 33.79 -8.93 -6.03
C SER A 186 34.32 -10.17 -5.30
N PRO A 187 34.32 -11.37 -5.93
CA PRO A 187 34.86 -12.55 -5.29
C PRO A 187 36.30 -12.29 -4.87
N SER A 188 36.60 -12.51 -3.60
CA SER A 188 37.96 -12.38 -3.10
C SER A 188 38.88 -13.24 -3.97
N PRO A 189 40.06 -12.73 -4.39
CA PRO A 189 40.99 -13.51 -5.17
C PRO A 189 41.32 -14.79 -4.41
N LYS A 190 41.12 -15.94 -5.08
CA LYS A 190 41.42 -17.24 -4.54
C LYS A 190 42.92 -17.25 -4.24
N PRO A 191 43.39 -17.64 -3.05
CA PRO A 191 44.82 -17.73 -2.80
C PRO A 191 45.43 -18.67 -3.83
N SER A 192 46.45 -18.20 -4.54
CA SER A 192 47.24 -19.03 -5.45
C SER A 192 47.98 -20.10 -4.65
N PRO A 193 48.11 -21.34 -5.18
CA PRO A 193 48.77 -22.44 -4.51
C PRO A 193 50.27 -22.21 -4.33
#